data_eaccea0d6adf0061f07fbafefb5d7497
#
_entry.id   eaccea0d6adf0061f07fbafefb5d7497
#
_cell.length_a   1.000
_cell.length_b   1.000
_cell.length_c   1.000
_cell.angle_alpha   90.00
_cell.angle_beta   90.00
_cell.angle_gamma   90.00
#
_symmetry.space_group_name_H-M   'P 1'
#
loop_
_entity.id
_entity.type
_entity.pdbx_description
1 polymer ?
#
loop_
_entity_poly.entity_id
_entity_poly.type
_entity_poly.pdbx_seq_one_letter_code
_entity_poly.pdbx_strand_id
1 'polypeptide(L)'
;LISYAVAGALIALVMWMLGEMAAARPSLGSFSTYAGQAFGHWARFTMGWIYWFMLIMVMGAEITGAAAIISNWFDIAPWIPALIAVAFFAVVNFAAVGGFGEFEFWFAIIKVGVIVAFLVIGALMALGILPGMDVSLAGTNFTDNFLPNGMPGFAAGLLAVAFAFGGIELVTIAAAESEDPAHNVATAVRAIIVRIMIFYIGSILVITMALPFSSIQDADVAADSPFTLVLAAAKIPFAAGFMEAIIALALLSAFNAQIYATSRLVFDMAKDHCAPGFFLKQNRAGSPINAVILSMVFAFASVGLQFWNPPGLLAFLFNAVGGCLLVIWSFIVASFIKLHPVLRDNGELTEIHVPGFPWLPWVTAAALAGLTLLMLFDPAARNQVISVLILAAVLVILSFVLPTGQRAGARK
;
A
#
# COMPACT_ATOMS: atom_id res chain seq x y z
N LEU A 1 13.06 -10.25 -8.28
CA LEU A 1 11.97 -11.14 -8.66
C LEU A 1 11.50 -12.01 -7.49
N ILE A 2 12.39 -12.73 -6.80
CA ILE A 2 12.03 -13.66 -5.71
C ILE A 2 11.31 -12.94 -4.58
N SER A 3 11.78 -11.76 -4.15
CA SER A 3 11.13 -10.96 -3.11
C SER A 3 9.68 -10.63 -3.49
N TYR A 4 9.43 -10.26 -4.76
CA TYR A 4 8.08 -10.03 -5.27
C TYR A 4 7.23 -11.30 -5.33
N ALA A 5 7.81 -12.44 -5.73
CA ALA A 5 7.09 -13.70 -5.76
C ALA A 5 6.69 -14.17 -4.36
N VAL A 6 7.61 -14.11 -3.40
CA VAL A 6 7.35 -14.50 -2.00
C VAL A 6 6.36 -13.55 -1.34
N ALA A 7 6.58 -12.24 -1.45
CA ALA A 7 5.65 -11.25 -0.89
C ALA A 7 4.27 -11.35 -1.56
N GLY A 8 4.22 -11.49 -2.89
CA GLY A 8 2.96 -11.66 -3.63
C GLY A 8 2.18 -12.91 -3.22
N ALA A 9 2.86 -14.03 -3.00
CA ALA A 9 2.21 -15.26 -2.51
C ALA A 9 1.66 -15.07 -1.09
N LEU A 10 2.44 -14.46 -0.20
CA LEU A 10 1.99 -14.21 1.18
C LEU A 10 0.81 -13.25 1.21
N ILE A 11 0.88 -12.15 0.46
CA ILE A 11 -0.22 -11.18 0.45
C ILE A 11 -1.49 -11.77 -0.18
N ALA A 12 -1.37 -12.61 -1.21
CA ALA A 12 -2.52 -13.31 -1.79
C ALA A 12 -3.23 -14.18 -0.73
N LEU A 13 -2.47 -14.88 0.13
CA LEU A 13 -3.04 -15.65 1.23
C LEU A 13 -3.69 -14.75 2.29
N VAL A 14 -3.04 -13.65 2.68
CA VAL A 14 -3.59 -12.66 3.63
C VAL A 14 -4.87 -12.05 3.09
N MET A 15 -4.89 -11.67 1.81
CA MET A 15 -6.08 -11.10 1.16
C MET A 15 -7.21 -12.10 1.02
N TRP A 16 -6.90 -13.38 0.84
CA TRP A 16 -7.91 -14.44 0.84
C TRP A 16 -8.58 -14.59 2.21
N MET A 17 -7.77 -14.59 3.29
CA MET A 17 -8.26 -14.61 4.67
C MET A 17 -9.10 -13.38 5.01
N LEU A 18 -8.63 -12.18 4.61
CA LEU A 18 -9.38 -10.94 4.77
C LEU A 18 -10.70 -10.99 3.98
N GLY A 19 -10.65 -11.48 2.74
CA GLY A 19 -11.80 -11.59 1.87
C GLY A 19 -12.89 -12.53 2.43
N GLU A 20 -12.52 -13.66 3.02
CA GLU A 20 -13.47 -14.56 3.67
C GLU A 20 -14.18 -13.88 4.86
N MET A 21 -13.43 -13.20 5.74
CA MET A 21 -14.01 -12.42 6.84
C MET A 21 -14.91 -11.29 6.34
N ALA A 22 -14.46 -10.58 5.28
CA ALA A 22 -15.19 -9.44 4.73
C ALA A 22 -16.45 -9.85 3.96
N ALA A 23 -16.46 -11.00 3.31
CA ALA A 23 -17.65 -11.56 2.66
C ALA A 23 -18.68 -12.05 3.69
N ALA A 24 -18.21 -12.67 4.79
CA ALA A 24 -19.07 -13.15 5.86
C ALA A 24 -19.69 -12.02 6.69
N ARG A 25 -18.89 -10.97 6.99
CA ARG A 25 -19.32 -9.81 7.80
C ARG A 25 -18.82 -8.51 7.18
N PRO A 26 -19.45 -7.99 6.11
CA PRO A 26 -19.03 -6.76 5.47
C PRO A 26 -18.93 -5.59 6.46
N SER A 27 -17.81 -4.85 6.44
CA SER A 27 -17.57 -3.74 7.35
C SER A 27 -16.68 -2.68 6.72
N LEU A 28 -17.04 -1.40 6.89
CA LEU A 28 -16.24 -0.24 6.45
C LEU A 28 -14.91 -0.15 7.19
N GLY A 29 -14.85 -0.60 8.43
CA GLY A 29 -13.61 -0.67 9.20
C GLY A 29 -12.71 -1.84 8.81
N SER A 30 -13.16 -2.75 7.91
CA SER A 30 -12.40 -3.88 7.37
C SER A 30 -11.58 -4.61 8.46
N PHE A 31 -10.28 -4.84 8.23
CA PHE A 31 -9.41 -5.59 9.13
C PHE A 31 -9.32 -5.02 10.56
N SER A 32 -9.49 -3.69 10.76
CA SER A 32 -9.52 -3.12 12.12
C SER A 32 -10.77 -3.56 12.89
N THR A 33 -11.90 -3.69 12.21
CA THR A 33 -13.14 -4.23 12.79
C THR A 33 -12.98 -5.70 13.14
N TYR A 34 -12.39 -6.52 12.25
CA TYR A 34 -12.15 -7.95 12.53
C TYR A 34 -11.13 -8.14 13.65
N ALA A 35 -10.08 -7.32 13.73
CA ALA A 35 -9.19 -7.28 14.88
C ALA A 35 -9.94 -6.96 16.19
N GLY A 36 -10.88 -6.01 16.12
CA GLY A 36 -11.77 -5.68 17.24
C GLY A 36 -12.69 -6.83 17.66
N GLN A 37 -13.32 -7.52 16.70
CA GLN A 37 -14.14 -8.69 16.97
C GLN A 37 -13.33 -9.86 17.55
N ALA A 38 -12.08 -10.04 17.07
CA ALA A 38 -11.23 -11.11 17.55
C ALA A 38 -10.62 -10.82 18.92
N PHE A 39 -10.11 -9.61 19.17
CA PHE A 39 -9.26 -9.30 20.32
C PHE A 39 -9.76 -8.15 21.22
N GLY A 40 -10.84 -7.49 20.82
CA GLY A 40 -11.46 -6.41 21.58
C GLY A 40 -11.00 -5.01 21.15
N HIS A 41 -11.50 -4.01 21.88
CA HIS A 41 -11.35 -2.59 21.54
C HIS A 41 -9.88 -2.15 21.31
N TRP A 42 -8.95 -2.63 22.12
CA TRP A 42 -7.54 -2.28 22.00
C TRP A 42 -6.95 -2.64 20.63
N ALA A 43 -7.33 -3.79 20.09
CA ALA A 43 -6.85 -4.23 18.78
C ALA A 43 -7.48 -3.40 17.65
N ARG A 44 -8.77 -3.07 17.74
CA ARG A 44 -9.45 -2.17 16.81
C ARG A 44 -8.79 -0.79 16.79
N PHE A 45 -8.57 -0.20 17.97
CA PHE A 45 -7.92 1.09 18.12
C PHE A 45 -6.50 1.07 17.51
N THR A 46 -5.70 0.10 17.91
CA THR A 46 -4.29 -0.01 17.46
C THR A 46 -4.22 -0.19 15.95
N MET A 47 -5.02 -1.09 15.38
CA MET A 47 -5.01 -1.34 13.92
C MET A 47 -5.51 -0.14 13.13
N GLY A 48 -6.52 0.57 13.59
CA GLY A 48 -7.02 1.78 12.93
C GLY A 48 -5.94 2.87 12.86
N TRP A 49 -5.24 3.13 13.97
CA TRP A 49 -4.20 4.16 14.00
C TRP A 49 -2.90 3.76 13.30
N ILE A 50 -2.50 2.48 13.32
CA ILE A 50 -1.35 2.00 12.52
C ILE A 50 -1.67 2.16 11.04
N TYR A 51 -2.89 1.83 10.61
CA TYR A 51 -3.28 1.96 9.21
C TYR A 51 -3.33 3.43 8.78
N TRP A 52 -3.90 4.29 9.61
CA TRP A 52 -3.88 5.72 9.35
C TRP A 52 -2.45 6.27 9.22
N PHE A 53 -1.56 5.89 10.12
CA PHE A 53 -0.15 6.27 10.07
C PHE A 53 0.51 5.75 8.77
N MET A 54 0.26 4.51 8.41
CA MET A 54 0.75 3.93 7.16
C MET A 54 0.30 4.75 5.95
N LEU A 55 -0.99 5.08 5.85
CA LEU A 55 -1.54 5.88 4.74
C LEU A 55 -0.91 7.28 4.68
N ILE A 56 -0.60 7.90 5.82
CA ILE A 56 0.15 9.17 5.89
C ILE A 56 1.58 9.01 5.34
N MET A 57 2.26 7.91 5.66
CA MET A 57 3.60 7.63 5.10
C MET A 57 3.54 7.39 3.59
N VAL A 58 2.54 6.64 3.10
CA VAL A 58 2.28 6.45 1.67
C VAL A 58 2.05 7.80 0.98
N MET A 59 1.18 8.64 1.53
CA MET A 59 0.91 9.99 1.03
C MET A 59 2.19 10.83 0.92
N GLY A 60 3.07 10.75 1.93
CA GLY A 60 4.37 11.41 1.92
C GLY A 60 5.30 10.89 0.82
N ALA A 61 5.33 9.56 0.61
CA ALA A 61 6.13 8.94 -0.44
C ALA A 61 5.66 9.32 -1.85
N GLU A 62 4.34 9.32 -2.07
CA GLU A 62 3.73 9.65 -3.36
C GLU A 62 4.00 11.09 -3.78
N ILE A 63 3.81 12.05 -2.87
CA ILE A 63 4.11 13.46 -3.19
C ILE A 63 5.61 13.69 -3.36
N THR A 64 6.47 12.99 -2.62
CA THR A 64 7.93 13.08 -2.78
C THR A 64 8.36 12.55 -4.14
N GLY A 65 7.84 11.39 -4.55
CA GLY A 65 8.14 10.80 -5.86
C GLY A 65 7.65 11.66 -7.03
N ALA A 66 6.40 12.16 -6.96
CA ALA A 66 5.85 13.04 -7.99
C ALA A 66 6.64 14.35 -8.11
N ALA A 67 6.96 14.96 -6.97
CA ALA A 67 7.71 16.21 -6.92
C ALA A 67 9.12 16.06 -7.47
N ALA A 68 9.80 14.94 -7.23
CA ALA A 68 11.12 14.66 -7.77
C ALA A 68 11.12 14.62 -9.31
N ILE A 69 10.13 13.94 -9.92
CA ILE A 69 9.98 13.88 -11.38
C ILE A 69 9.74 15.29 -11.95
N ILE A 70 8.78 16.03 -11.40
CA ILE A 70 8.44 17.37 -11.88
C ILE A 70 9.61 18.36 -11.68
N SER A 71 10.32 18.25 -10.57
CA SER A 71 11.53 19.01 -10.26
C SER A 71 12.58 18.85 -11.34
N ASN A 72 12.83 17.61 -11.78
CA ASN A 72 13.80 17.32 -12.84
C ASN A 72 13.41 17.92 -14.20
N TRP A 73 12.11 17.98 -14.55
CA TRP A 73 11.65 18.54 -15.83
C TRP A 73 11.85 20.07 -15.91
N PHE A 74 11.70 20.77 -14.79
CA PHE A 74 11.70 22.23 -14.76
C PHE A 74 12.95 22.80 -14.09
N ASP A 75 13.88 21.97 -13.62
CA ASP A 75 15.08 22.37 -12.88
C ASP A 75 14.76 23.29 -11.69
N ILE A 76 13.76 22.88 -10.89
CA ILE A 76 13.29 23.62 -9.71
C ILE A 76 13.43 22.77 -8.44
N ALA A 77 13.47 23.40 -7.27
CA ALA A 77 13.55 22.67 -6.01
C ALA A 77 12.29 21.79 -5.77
N PRO A 78 12.43 20.50 -5.32
CA PRO A 78 11.31 19.54 -5.20
C PRO A 78 10.15 20.00 -4.32
N TRP A 79 10.42 20.82 -3.30
CA TRP A 79 9.36 21.34 -2.43
C TRP A 79 8.37 22.26 -3.14
N ILE A 80 8.78 22.91 -4.27
CA ILE A 80 7.92 23.83 -5.04
C ILE A 80 6.77 23.07 -5.72
N PRO A 81 7.02 22.06 -6.58
CA PRO A 81 5.94 21.27 -7.17
C PRO A 81 5.13 20.51 -6.11
N ALA A 82 5.75 20.05 -5.01
CA ALA A 82 5.03 19.45 -3.90
C ALA A 82 4.04 20.43 -3.26
N LEU A 83 4.47 21.67 -2.97
CA LEU A 83 3.60 22.71 -2.40
C LEU A 83 2.40 23.03 -3.32
N ILE A 84 2.67 23.19 -4.61
CA ILE A 84 1.63 23.47 -5.61
C ILE A 84 0.60 22.33 -5.66
N ALA A 85 1.07 21.08 -5.72
CA ALA A 85 0.20 19.91 -5.76
C ALA A 85 -0.63 19.76 -4.47
N VAL A 86 -0.01 19.90 -3.30
CA VAL A 86 -0.71 19.83 -2.00
C VAL A 86 -1.75 20.95 -1.88
N ALA A 87 -1.42 22.17 -2.26
CA ALA A 87 -2.36 23.29 -2.25
C ALA A 87 -3.54 23.06 -3.22
N PHE A 88 -3.25 22.56 -4.43
CA PHE A 88 -4.29 22.22 -5.41
C PHE A 88 -5.24 21.15 -4.86
N PHE A 89 -4.72 20.05 -4.34
CA PHE A 89 -5.56 18.97 -3.79
C PHE A 89 -6.26 19.39 -2.47
N ALA A 90 -5.69 20.32 -1.70
CA ALA A 90 -6.40 20.91 -0.58
C ALA A 90 -7.68 21.62 -1.06
N VAL A 91 -7.57 22.49 -2.06
CA VAL A 91 -8.74 23.17 -2.64
C VAL A 91 -9.76 22.16 -3.15
N VAL A 92 -9.33 21.14 -3.91
CA VAL A 92 -10.21 20.10 -4.46
C VAL A 92 -10.94 19.36 -3.35
N ASN A 93 -10.26 18.91 -2.30
CA ASN A 93 -10.88 18.14 -1.21
C ASN A 93 -11.79 18.96 -0.30
N PHE A 94 -11.59 20.28 -0.21
CA PHE A 94 -12.50 21.16 0.53
C PHE A 94 -13.67 21.65 -0.31
N ALA A 95 -13.50 21.81 -1.64
CA ALA A 95 -14.52 22.41 -2.52
C ALA A 95 -15.47 21.38 -3.15
N ALA A 96 -14.99 20.16 -3.47
CA ALA A 96 -15.72 19.24 -4.33
C ALA A 96 -15.96 17.88 -3.70
N VAL A 97 -17.23 17.48 -3.61
CA VAL A 97 -17.61 16.10 -3.23
C VAL A 97 -18.18 15.31 -4.43
N GLY A 98 -18.46 15.94 -5.56
CA GLY A 98 -19.28 15.36 -6.63
C GLY A 98 -18.56 14.81 -7.86
N GLY A 99 -17.27 15.10 -8.08
CA GLY A 99 -16.58 14.70 -9.33
C GLY A 99 -15.40 13.75 -9.13
N PHE A 100 -15.07 13.41 -7.90
CA PHE A 100 -13.87 12.63 -7.56
C PHE A 100 -13.83 11.23 -8.19
N GLY A 101 -14.93 10.50 -8.18
CA GLY A 101 -15.00 9.13 -8.69
C GLY A 101 -14.79 9.02 -10.19
N GLU A 102 -15.25 10.03 -10.96
CA GLU A 102 -15.10 10.03 -12.41
C GLU A 102 -13.65 10.31 -12.84
N PHE A 103 -12.96 11.23 -12.18
CA PHE A 103 -11.53 11.46 -12.39
C PHE A 103 -10.69 10.23 -12.04
N GLU A 104 -10.93 9.60 -10.90
CA GLU A 104 -10.19 8.41 -10.47
C GLU A 104 -10.41 7.23 -11.42
N PHE A 105 -11.60 7.08 -11.99
CA PHE A 105 -11.91 6.05 -13.00
C PHE A 105 -11.04 6.22 -14.26
N TRP A 106 -10.93 7.43 -14.81
CA TRP A 106 -10.11 7.69 -15.99
C TRP A 106 -8.62 7.50 -15.69
N PHE A 107 -8.15 7.98 -14.55
CA PHE A 107 -6.77 7.74 -14.12
C PHE A 107 -6.47 6.26 -13.92
N ALA A 108 -7.40 5.48 -13.39
CA ALA A 108 -7.22 4.04 -13.25
C ALA A 108 -7.08 3.34 -14.61
N ILE A 109 -7.91 3.71 -15.60
CA ILE A 109 -7.81 3.16 -16.96
C ILE A 109 -6.45 3.50 -17.59
N ILE A 110 -6.00 4.75 -17.48
CA ILE A 110 -4.70 5.19 -18.01
C ILE A 110 -3.57 4.37 -17.36
N LYS A 111 -3.54 4.26 -16.01
CA LYS A 111 -2.53 3.50 -15.27
C LYS A 111 -2.48 2.04 -15.74
N VAL A 112 -3.62 1.37 -15.81
CA VAL A 112 -3.70 -0.03 -16.26
C VAL A 112 -3.28 -0.16 -17.72
N GLY A 113 -3.73 0.73 -18.59
CA GLY A 113 -3.39 0.73 -20.02
C GLY A 113 -1.88 0.87 -20.26
N VAL A 114 -1.21 1.75 -19.50
CA VAL A 114 0.24 1.94 -19.60
C VAL A 114 1.01 0.71 -19.10
N ILE A 115 0.58 0.06 -18.01
CA ILE A 115 1.22 -1.18 -17.54
C ILE A 115 1.04 -2.30 -18.58
N VAL A 116 -0.15 -2.44 -19.16
CA VAL A 116 -0.40 -3.42 -20.23
C VAL A 116 0.50 -3.13 -21.44
N ALA A 117 0.60 -1.87 -21.87
CA ALA A 117 1.47 -1.47 -22.97
C ALA A 117 2.95 -1.79 -22.65
N PHE A 118 3.40 -1.53 -21.43
CA PHE A 118 4.74 -1.89 -20.96
C PHE A 118 4.99 -3.40 -21.05
N LEU A 119 4.05 -4.23 -20.60
CA LEU A 119 4.16 -5.68 -20.68
C LEU A 119 4.20 -6.19 -22.13
N VAL A 120 3.39 -5.60 -23.02
CA VAL A 120 3.41 -5.91 -24.47
C VAL A 120 4.76 -5.52 -25.07
N ILE A 121 5.29 -4.33 -24.78
CA ILE A 121 6.61 -3.90 -25.23
C ILE A 121 7.68 -4.87 -24.73
N GLY A 122 7.66 -5.23 -23.43
CA GLY A 122 8.58 -6.22 -22.88
C GLY A 122 8.51 -7.58 -23.57
N ALA A 123 7.30 -8.05 -23.88
CA ALA A 123 7.13 -9.29 -24.65
C ALA A 123 7.71 -9.18 -26.07
N LEU A 124 7.50 -8.06 -26.76
CA LEU A 124 8.08 -7.81 -28.10
C LEU A 124 9.61 -7.74 -28.05
N MET A 125 10.19 -7.16 -26.99
CA MET A 125 11.63 -7.18 -26.74
C MET A 125 12.14 -8.62 -26.52
N ALA A 126 11.43 -9.42 -25.71
CA ALA A 126 11.80 -10.82 -25.44
C ALA A 126 11.75 -11.71 -26.70
N LEU A 127 10.85 -11.38 -27.65
CA LEU A 127 10.75 -12.04 -28.95
C LEU A 127 11.77 -11.54 -29.99
N GLY A 128 12.62 -10.55 -29.62
CA GLY A 128 13.60 -9.96 -30.54
C GLY A 128 13.01 -9.04 -31.61
N ILE A 129 11.72 -8.69 -31.50
CA ILE A 129 11.03 -7.75 -32.43
C ILE A 129 11.45 -6.32 -32.14
N LEU A 130 11.62 -5.97 -30.86
CA LEU A 130 12.14 -4.69 -30.42
C LEU A 130 13.55 -4.89 -29.82
N PRO A 131 14.44 -3.88 -29.95
CA PRO A 131 15.79 -3.93 -29.35
C PRO A 131 15.73 -3.76 -27.83
N GLY A 132 16.87 -3.98 -27.16
CA GLY A 132 17.07 -3.63 -25.75
C GLY A 132 16.94 -4.78 -24.76
N MET A 133 16.61 -6.00 -25.20
CA MET A 133 16.67 -7.18 -24.36
C MET A 133 17.74 -8.12 -24.89
N ASP A 134 18.74 -8.41 -24.05
CA ASP A 134 19.75 -9.40 -24.32
C ASP A 134 19.43 -10.66 -23.50
N VAL A 135 19.05 -11.74 -24.19
CA VAL A 135 18.69 -13.03 -23.57
C VAL A 135 19.87 -13.61 -22.77
N SER A 136 21.11 -13.26 -23.11
CA SER A 136 22.29 -13.66 -22.33
C SER A 136 22.36 -12.94 -20.97
N LEU A 137 21.95 -11.66 -20.89
CA LEU A 137 21.84 -10.92 -19.63
C LEU A 137 20.73 -11.50 -18.74
N ALA A 138 19.62 -11.96 -19.32
CA ALA A 138 18.60 -12.67 -18.57
C ALA A 138 19.18 -13.94 -17.92
N GLY A 139 20.01 -14.69 -18.64
CA GLY A 139 20.72 -15.85 -18.10
C GLY A 139 21.59 -15.49 -16.89
N THR A 140 22.45 -14.47 -17.01
CA THR A 140 23.34 -14.04 -15.91
C THR A 140 22.59 -13.50 -14.68
N ASN A 141 21.49 -12.76 -14.88
CA ASN A 141 20.67 -12.29 -13.76
C ASN A 141 19.96 -13.42 -13.01
N PHE A 142 19.57 -14.50 -13.72
CA PHE A 142 18.90 -15.65 -13.11
C PHE A 142 19.84 -16.71 -12.55
N THR A 143 21.07 -16.84 -13.06
CA THR A 143 22.02 -17.85 -12.60
C THR A 143 23.07 -17.28 -11.66
N ASP A 144 23.75 -16.20 -12.06
CA ASP A 144 24.94 -15.70 -11.37
C ASP A 144 24.58 -14.64 -10.31
N ASN A 145 23.46 -13.91 -10.49
CA ASN A 145 22.99 -12.86 -9.60
C ASN A 145 21.61 -13.17 -8.98
N PHE A 146 21.32 -14.43 -8.72
CA PHE A 146 20.04 -14.84 -8.14
C PHE A 146 19.76 -14.21 -6.75
N LEU A 147 20.81 -14.08 -5.93
CA LEU A 147 20.79 -13.36 -4.65
C LEU A 147 22.07 -12.51 -4.52
N PRO A 148 22.20 -11.40 -5.27
CA PRO A 148 23.46 -10.67 -5.39
C PRO A 148 23.97 -10.13 -4.03
N ASN A 149 23.05 -9.79 -3.11
CA ASN A 149 23.37 -9.33 -1.76
C ASN A 149 23.07 -10.39 -0.68
N GLY A 150 22.90 -11.65 -1.08
CA GLY A 150 22.60 -12.77 -0.18
C GLY A 150 21.26 -12.62 0.57
N MET A 151 21.09 -13.36 1.66
CA MET A 151 19.88 -13.34 2.49
C MET A 151 19.57 -11.97 3.14
N PRO A 152 20.57 -11.19 3.60
CA PRO A 152 20.31 -9.84 4.11
C PRO A 152 19.69 -8.91 3.04
N GLY A 153 20.21 -8.92 1.81
CA GLY A 153 19.65 -8.15 0.71
C GLY A 153 18.24 -8.58 0.32
N PHE A 154 17.96 -9.88 0.38
CA PHE A 154 16.61 -10.41 0.20
C PHE A 154 15.65 -9.90 1.28
N ALA A 155 16.07 -9.91 2.55
CA ALA A 155 15.26 -9.41 3.67
C ALA A 155 14.94 -7.91 3.56
N ALA A 156 15.95 -7.09 3.25
CA ALA A 156 15.78 -5.65 3.01
C ALA A 156 14.83 -5.40 1.82
N GLY A 157 15.00 -6.16 0.73
CA GLY A 157 14.13 -6.10 -0.45
C GLY A 157 12.68 -6.47 -0.15
N LEU A 158 12.40 -7.39 0.76
CA LEU A 158 11.04 -7.76 1.16
C LEU A 158 10.29 -6.61 1.83
N LEU A 159 10.95 -5.81 2.66
CA LEU A 159 10.34 -4.66 3.31
C LEU A 159 9.94 -3.58 2.29
N ALA A 160 10.85 -3.27 1.34
CA ALA A 160 10.57 -2.33 0.27
C ALA A 160 9.46 -2.85 -0.67
N VAL A 161 9.47 -4.16 -0.98
CA VAL A 161 8.43 -4.80 -1.81
C VAL A 161 7.07 -4.83 -1.11
N ALA A 162 7.02 -4.96 0.21
CA ALA A 162 5.78 -4.87 0.96
C ALA A 162 5.04 -3.54 0.71
N PHE A 163 5.77 -2.43 0.53
CA PHE A 163 5.19 -1.13 0.13
C PHE A 163 4.38 -1.24 -1.17
N ALA A 164 4.89 -1.96 -2.17
CA ALA A 164 4.22 -2.11 -3.47
C ALA A 164 2.84 -2.80 -3.37
N PHE A 165 2.61 -3.55 -2.30
CA PHE A 165 1.33 -4.21 -2.03
C PHE A 165 0.44 -3.45 -1.04
N GLY A 166 0.89 -2.31 -0.51
CA GLY A 166 0.09 -1.47 0.37
C GLY A 166 -1.12 -0.89 -0.34
N GLY A 167 -2.27 -0.86 0.34
CA GLY A 167 -3.52 -0.31 -0.18
C GLY A 167 -4.44 -1.32 -0.88
N ILE A 168 -3.99 -2.56 -1.14
CA ILE A 168 -4.88 -3.59 -1.73
C ILE A 168 -6.02 -3.99 -0.79
N GLU A 169 -5.85 -3.87 0.51
CA GLU A 169 -6.87 -4.10 1.53
C GLU A 169 -8.04 -3.09 1.44
N LEU A 170 -7.83 -1.91 0.84
CA LEU A 170 -8.88 -0.91 0.59
C LEU A 170 -10.03 -1.46 -0.28
N VAL A 171 -9.74 -2.45 -1.13
CA VAL A 171 -10.75 -3.08 -1.97
C VAL A 171 -11.85 -3.74 -1.14
N THR A 172 -11.53 -4.32 0.01
CA THR A 172 -12.54 -4.92 0.89
C THR A 172 -13.44 -3.87 1.53
N ILE A 173 -12.94 -2.65 1.76
CA ILE A 173 -13.71 -1.50 2.25
C ILE A 173 -14.66 -1.03 1.15
N ALA A 174 -14.14 -0.82 -0.06
CA ALA A 174 -14.95 -0.38 -1.19
C ALA A 174 -16.04 -1.39 -1.57
N ALA A 175 -15.73 -2.69 -1.53
CA ALA A 175 -16.70 -3.75 -1.79
C ALA A 175 -17.79 -3.83 -0.70
N ALA A 176 -17.49 -3.48 0.55
CA ALA A 176 -18.47 -3.46 1.64
C ALA A 176 -19.54 -2.36 1.49
N GLU A 177 -19.30 -1.33 0.67
CA GLU A 177 -20.27 -0.26 0.36
C GLU A 177 -21.20 -0.60 -0.82
N SER A 178 -20.99 -1.74 -1.49
CA SER A 178 -21.74 -2.14 -2.69
C SER A 178 -23.09 -2.78 -2.35
N GLU A 179 -23.98 -2.92 -3.35
CA GLU A 179 -25.32 -3.53 -3.18
C GLU A 179 -25.27 -5.02 -2.80
N ASP A 180 -24.23 -5.76 -3.27
CA ASP A 180 -23.97 -7.16 -2.89
C ASP A 180 -22.53 -7.28 -2.36
N PRO A 181 -22.30 -6.97 -1.07
CA PRO A 181 -20.97 -6.93 -0.51
C PRO A 181 -20.23 -8.27 -0.55
N ALA A 182 -20.94 -9.38 -0.26
CA ALA A 182 -20.34 -10.71 -0.20
C ALA A 182 -19.78 -11.15 -1.56
N HIS A 183 -20.57 -11.02 -2.61
CA HIS A 183 -20.16 -11.37 -3.97
C HIS A 183 -19.06 -10.42 -4.49
N ASN A 184 -19.21 -9.13 -4.24
CA ASN A 184 -18.26 -8.12 -4.72
C ASN A 184 -16.89 -8.21 -4.02
N VAL A 185 -16.84 -8.52 -2.73
CA VAL A 185 -15.59 -8.87 -2.02
C VAL A 185 -14.93 -10.08 -2.66
N ALA A 186 -15.71 -11.14 -2.95
CA ALA A 186 -15.23 -12.35 -3.58
C ALA A 186 -14.54 -12.08 -4.92
N THR A 187 -15.24 -11.35 -5.77
CA THR A 187 -14.76 -10.97 -7.11
C THR A 187 -13.53 -10.06 -7.01
N ALA A 188 -13.54 -9.10 -6.11
CA ALA A 188 -12.44 -8.17 -5.91
C ALA A 188 -11.16 -8.86 -5.43
N VAL A 189 -11.23 -9.79 -4.48
CA VAL A 189 -10.08 -10.56 -4.00
C VAL A 189 -9.48 -11.42 -5.12
N ARG A 190 -10.32 -12.10 -5.91
CA ARG A 190 -9.84 -12.87 -7.09
C ARG A 190 -9.15 -11.97 -8.10
N ALA A 191 -9.73 -10.80 -8.39
CA ALA A 191 -9.16 -9.82 -9.30
C ALA A 191 -7.79 -9.29 -8.82
N ILE A 192 -7.60 -9.06 -7.52
CA ILE A 192 -6.33 -8.66 -6.92
C ILE A 192 -5.26 -9.72 -7.18
N ILE A 193 -5.54 -10.99 -6.92
CA ILE A 193 -4.57 -12.07 -7.12
C ILE A 193 -4.11 -12.11 -8.58
N VAL A 194 -5.04 -12.02 -9.54
CA VAL A 194 -4.71 -11.97 -10.98
C VAL A 194 -3.88 -10.73 -11.32
N ARG A 195 -4.23 -9.55 -10.76
CA ARG A 195 -3.46 -8.31 -10.97
C ARG A 195 -2.04 -8.40 -10.41
N ILE A 196 -1.86 -8.99 -9.22
CA ILE A 196 -0.53 -9.23 -8.64
C ILE A 196 0.30 -10.09 -9.60
N MET A 197 -0.23 -11.21 -10.05
CA MET A 197 0.49 -12.12 -10.95
C MET A 197 0.88 -11.45 -12.27
N ILE A 198 -0.04 -10.75 -12.92
CA ILE A 198 0.19 -10.17 -14.24
C ILE A 198 0.99 -8.87 -14.13
N PHE A 199 0.55 -7.90 -13.32
CA PHE A 199 1.11 -6.56 -13.34
C PHE A 199 2.40 -6.45 -12.52
N TYR A 200 2.45 -7.06 -11.33
CA TYR A 200 3.65 -6.97 -10.49
C TYR A 200 4.71 -7.97 -10.96
N ILE A 201 4.40 -9.26 -10.96
CA ILE A 201 5.38 -10.29 -11.34
C ILE A 201 5.78 -10.13 -12.81
N GLY A 202 4.83 -9.86 -13.71
CA GLY A 202 5.10 -9.62 -15.13
C GLY A 202 6.00 -8.42 -15.36
N SER A 203 5.75 -7.29 -14.72
CA SER A 203 6.59 -6.08 -14.87
C SER A 203 7.99 -6.30 -14.33
N ILE A 204 8.14 -6.92 -13.15
CA ILE A 204 9.45 -7.23 -12.59
C ILE A 204 10.20 -8.24 -13.46
N LEU A 205 9.50 -9.21 -14.05
CA LEU A 205 10.11 -10.14 -14.99
C LEU A 205 10.68 -9.40 -16.21
N VAL A 206 9.91 -8.51 -16.84
CA VAL A 206 10.39 -7.69 -17.96
C VAL A 206 11.62 -6.86 -17.57
N ILE A 207 11.56 -6.18 -16.40
CA ILE A 207 12.67 -5.36 -15.91
C ILE A 207 13.93 -6.21 -15.70
N THR A 208 13.81 -7.36 -15.02
CA THR A 208 14.96 -8.24 -14.75
C THR A 208 15.54 -8.91 -16.00
N MET A 209 14.75 -9.04 -17.06
CA MET A 209 15.23 -9.56 -18.35
C MET A 209 15.86 -8.46 -19.22
N ALA A 210 15.42 -7.22 -19.09
CA ALA A 210 15.87 -6.12 -19.94
C ALA A 210 17.05 -5.33 -19.37
N LEU A 211 17.21 -5.28 -18.05
CA LEU A 211 18.20 -4.43 -17.38
C LEU A 211 19.19 -5.26 -16.55
N PRO A 212 20.51 -4.95 -16.61
CA PRO A 212 21.48 -5.52 -15.70
C PRO A 212 21.23 -5.02 -14.27
N PHE A 213 21.52 -5.86 -13.28
CA PHE A 213 21.30 -5.53 -11.86
C PHE A 213 21.99 -4.22 -11.44
N SER A 214 23.19 -3.95 -11.95
CA SER A 214 23.96 -2.73 -11.65
C SER A 214 23.22 -1.45 -12.04
N SER A 215 22.48 -1.43 -13.14
CA SER A 215 21.74 -0.23 -13.57
C SER A 215 20.49 0.06 -12.75
N ILE A 216 20.03 -0.91 -11.95
CA ILE A 216 18.88 -0.74 -11.05
C ILE A 216 19.35 -0.33 -9.65
N GLN A 217 20.58 -0.73 -9.26
CA GLN A 217 21.12 -0.53 -7.92
C GLN A 217 21.41 0.95 -7.61
N ASP A 218 21.75 1.74 -8.63
CA ASP A 218 22.15 3.14 -8.51
C ASP A 218 20.97 4.12 -8.76
N ALA A 219 19.74 3.64 -8.85
CA ALA A 219 18.55 4.45 -9.07
C ALA A 219 18.13 5.19 -7.79
N ASP A 220 18.79 6.31 -7.51
CA ASP A 220 18.52 7.14 -6.32
C ASP A 220 17.34 8.12 -6.52
N VAL A 221 16.85 8.28 -7.74
CA VAL A 221 15.82 9.28 -8.10
C VAL A 221 14.64 8.61 -8.78
N ALA A 222 13.43 9.06 -8.47
CA ALA A 222 12.20 8.55 -9.08
C ALA A 222 12.19 8.68 -10.63
N ALA A 223 12.99 9.61 -11.19
CA ALA A 223 13.18 9.76 -12.65
C ALA A 223 13.94 8.58 -13.27
N ASP A 224 14.80 7.89 -12.51
CA ASP A 224 15.54 6.71 -12.96
C ASP A 224 14.71 5.42 -12.77
N SER A 225 13.41 5.53 -12.88
CA SER A 225 12.51 4.39 -12.75
C SER A 225 12.91 3.27 -13.73
N PRO A 226 12.99 2.00 -13.27
CA PRO A 226 13.25 0.86 -14.14
C PRO A 226 12.28 0.75 -15.33
N PHE A 227 11.05 1.21 -15.19
CA PHE A 227 10.08 1.30 -16.29
C PHE A 227 10.58 2.23 -17.41
N THR A 228 11.09 3.41 -17.04
CA THR A 228 11.65 4.39 -17.97
C THR A 228 12.90 3.85 -18.68
N LEU A 229 13.80 3.20 -17.93
CA LEU A 229 15.02 2.61 -18.46
C LEU A 229 14.74 1.49 -19.47
N VAL A 230 13.77 0.61 -19.22
CA VAL A 230 13.36 -0.44 -20.18
C VAL A 230 12.83 0.17 -21.48
N LEU A 231 11.98 1.20 -21.39
CA LEU A 231 11.44 1.87 -22.58
C LEU A 231 12.51 2.62 -23.36
N ALA A 232 13.48 3.21 -22.67
CA ALA A 232 14.66 3.83 -23.31
C ALA A 232 15.50 2.77 -24.06
N ALA A 233 15.71 1.60 -23.46
CA ALA A 233 16.41 0.47 -24.08
C ALA A 233 15.67 -0.05 -25.32
N ALA A 234 14.34 -0.04 -25.34
CA ALA A 234 13.51 -0.39 -26.50
C ALA A 234 13.63 0.61 -27.66
N LYS A 235 14.30 1.75 -27.47
CA LYS A 235 14.50 2.82 -28.46
C LYS A 235 13.20 3.37 -29.07
N ILE A 236 12.10 3.35 -28.31
CA ILE A 236 10.83 3.93 -28.75
C ILE A 236 10.90 5.44 -28.49
N PRO A 237 10.78 6.29 -29.53
CA PRO A 237 10.86 7.74 -29.37
C PRO A 237 9.83 8.26 -28.34
N PHE A 238 10.26 9.16 -27.47
CA PHE A 238 9.44 9.82 -26.44
C PHE A 238 8.83 8.89 -25.38
N ALA A 239 9.00 7.55 -25.46
CA ALA A 239 8.35 6.61 -24.55
C ALA A 239 8.84 6.78 -23.08
N ALA A 240 10.12 7.09 -22.88
CA ALA A 240 10.67 7.33 -21.56
C ALA A 240 10.01 8.56 -20.88
N GLY A 241 10.01 9.72 -21.54
CA GLY A 241 9.39 10.94 -21.00
C GLY A 241 7.87 10.80 -20.82
N PHE A 242 7.20 10.07 -21.74
CA PHE A 242 5.78 9.74 -21.54
C PHE A 242 5.55 8.87 -20.30
N MET A 243 6.41 7.87 -20.05
CA MET A 243 6.33 7.04 -18.86
C MET A 243 6.54 7.85 -17.58
N GLU A 244 7.53 8.75 -17.56
CA GLU A 244 7.74 9.68 -16.42
C GLU A 244 6.49 10.50 -16.12
N ALA A 245 5.85 11.05 -17.16
CA ALA A 245 4.62 11.82 -17.01
C ALA A 245 3.48 10.96 -16.42
N ILE A 246 3.35 9.72 -16.87
CA ILE A 246 2.35 8.80 -16.34
C ILE A 246 2.66 8.41 -14.89
N ILE A 247 3.93 8.19 -14.54
CA ILE A 247 4.34 7.90 -13.16
C ILE A 247 3.99 9.09 -12.25
N ALA A 248 4.36 10.32 -12.63
CA ALA A 248 4.03 11.52 -11.87
C ALA A 248 2.51 11.67 -11.69
N LEU A 249 1.74 11.48 -12.76
CA LEU A 249 0.28 11.53 -12.73
C LEU A 249 -0.30 10.45 -11.81
N ALA A 250 0.23 9.22 -11.87
CA ALA A 250 -0.19 8.10 -11.05
C ALA A 250 0.04 8.37 -9.56
N LEU A 251 1.22 8.92 -9.21
CA LEU A 251 1.57 9.30 -7.84
C LEU A 251 0.67 10.43 -7.32
N LEU A 252 0.40 11.46 -8.12
CA LEU A 252 -0.49 12.56 -7.75
C LEU A 252 -1.95 12.10 -7.56
N SER A 253 -2.44 11.19 -8.41
CA SER A 253 -3.76 10.59 -8.25
C SER A 253 -3.83 9.74 -6.98
N ALA A 254 -2.82 8.92 -6.70
CA ALA A 254 -2.75 8.12 -5.49
C ALA A 254 -2.67 9.02 -4.23
N PHE A 255 -1.85 10.06 -4.25
CA PHE A 255 -1.77 11.07 -3.18
C PHE A 255 -3.16 11.66 -2.85
N ASN A 256 -3.95 12.03 -3.87
CA ASN A 256 -5.30 12.53 -3.67
C ASN A 256 -6.24 11.47 -3.05
N ALA A 257 -6.15 10.22 -3.52
CA ALA A 257 -6.90 9.10 -2.94
C ALA A 257 -6.52 8.86 -1.47
N GLN A 258 -5.26 9.06 -1.07
CA GLN A 258 -4.83 8.94 0.33
C GLN A 258 -5.42 10.03 1.22
N ILE A 259 -5.57 11.27 0.74
CA ILE A 259 -6.25 12.33 1.50
C ILE A 259 -7.70 11.92 1.80
N TYR A 260 -8.38 11.38 0.80
CA TYR A 260 -9.75 10.87 0.97
C TYR A 260 -9.78 9.71 1.96
N ALA A 261 -8.94 8.68 1.77
CA ALA A 261 -8.91 7.47 2.59
C ALA A 261 -8.58 7.79 4.07
N THR A 262 -7.54 8.59 4.33
CA THR A 262 -7.13 8.95 5.70
C THR A 262 -8.21 9.72 6.43
N SER A 263 -8.90 10.63 5.76
CA SER A 263 -9.98 11.42 6.38
C SER A 263 -11.20 10.55 6.70
N ARG A 264 -11.59 9.64 5.82
CA ARG A 264 -12.72 8.72 6.05
C ARG A 264 -12.39 7.70 7.14
N LEU A 265 -11.17 7.20 7.20
CA LEU A 265 -10.73 6.27 8.23
C LEU A 265 -10.81 6.90 9.64
N VAL A 266 -10.32 8.14 9.83
CA VAL A 266 -10.41 8.83 11.11
C VAL A 266 -11.87 9.10 11.50
N PHE A 267 -12.71 9.47 10.53
CA PHE A 267 -14.14 9.67 10.76
C PHE A 267 -14.84 8.37 11.23
N ASP A 268 -14.53 7.24 10.59
CA ASP A 268 -15.07 5.94 10.97
C ASP A 268 -14.56 5.49 12.34
N MET A 269 -13.27 5.65 12.61
CA MET A 269 -12.71 5.41 13.95
C MET A 269 -13.39 6.27 15.04
N ALA A 270 -13.80 7.50 14.71
CA ALA A 270 -14.51 8.36 15.67
C ALA A 270 -15.95 7.87 15.95
N LYS A 271 -16.64 7.28 14.97
CA LYS A 271 -17.94 6.61 15.19
C LYS A 271 -17.81 5.45 16.17
N ASP A 272 -16.70 4.73 16.09
CA ASP A 272 -16.43 3.55 16.91
C ASP A 272 -15.69 3.87 18.21
N HIS A 273 -15.66 5.15 18.60
CA HIS A 273 -14.95 5.63 19.79
C HIS A 273 -13.44 5.29 19.84
N CYS A 274 -12.85 5.03 18.69
CA CYS A 274 -11.40 4.82 18.51
C CYS A 274 -10.65 6.12 18.18
N ALA A 275 -11.38 7.22 17.92
CA ALA A 275 -10.84 8.56 17.72
C ALA A 275 -11.73 9.60 18.42
N PRO A 276 -11.21 10.81 18.71
CA PRO A 276 -12.00 11.88 19.33
C PRO A 276 -13.24 12.27 18.54
N GLY A 277 -14.37 12.49 19.25
CA GLY A 277 -15.67 12.77 18.63
C GLY A 277 -15.73 14.06 17.79
N PHE A 278 -14.77 14.99 17.93
CA PHE A 278 -14.73 16.20 17.10
C PHE A 278 -14.48 15.89 15.62
N PHE A 279 -13.94 14.71 15.28
CA PHE A 279 -13.77 14.25 13.91
C PHE A 279 -15.10 13.85 13.22
N LEU A 280 -16.19 13.70 13.98
CA LEU A 280 -17.52 13.44 13.42
C LEU A 280 -18.16 14.66 12.74
N LYS A 281 -17.55 15.85 12.87
CA LYS A 281 -18.08 17.06 12.26
C LYS A 281 -17.97 17.01 10.73
N GLN A 282 -19.13 17.06 10.07
CA GLN A 282 -19.23 17.09 8.60
C GLN A 282 -19.67 18.48 8.12
N ASN A 283 -19.31 18.79 6.86
CA ASN A 283 -19.85 19.95 6.14
C ASN A 283 -21.22 19.62 5.52
N ARG A 284 -21.83 20.61 4.84
CA ARG A 284 -23.12 20.43 4.13
C ARG A 284 -23.07 19.36 3.02
N ALA A 285 -21.89 19.05 2.50
CA ALA A 285 -21.65 18.06 1.47
C ALA A 285 -21.30 16.66 2.06
N GLY A 286 -21.37 16.47 3.38
CA GLY A 286 -21.08 15.20 4.05
C GLY A 286 -19.59 14.88 4.23
N SER A 287 -18.68 15.81 3.90
CA SER A 287 -17.24 15.60 4.11
C SER A 287 -16.82 15.85 5.57
N PRO A 288 -16.00 15.00 6.19
CA PRO A 288 -15.54 15.14 7.57
C PRO A 288 -14.42 16.19 7.67
N ILE A 289 -14.80 17.46 7.83
CA ILE A 289 -13.88 18.62 7.74
C ILE A 289 -12.65 18.46 8.65
N ASN A 290 -12.85 18.12 9.92
CA ASN A 290 -11.73 18.06 10.87
C ASN A 290 -10.75 16.92 10.54
N ALA A 291 -11.26 15.81 10.00
CA ALA A 291 -10.42 14.70 9.54
C ALA A 291 -9.65 15.05 8.26
N VAL A 292 -10.30 15.79 7.33
CA VAL A 292 -9.60 16.34 6.14
C VAL A 292 -8.49 17.31 6.56
N ILE A 293 -8.77 18.22 7.50
CA ILE A 293 -7.76 19.15 8.03
C ILE A 293 -6.57 18.38 8.61
N LEU A 294 -6.83 17.33 9.40
CA LEU A 294 -5.75 16.49 9.95
C LEU A 294 -4.89 15.90 8.84
N SER A 295 -5.49 15.29 7.81
CA SER A 295 -4.75 14.74 6.66
C SER A 295 -3.95 15.81 5.93
N MET A 296 -4.52 17.00 5.74
CA MET A 296 -3.84 18.14 5.09
C MET A 296 -2.64 18.67 5.90
N VAL A 297 -2.72 18.68 7.23
CA VAL A 297 -1.59 19.05 8.09
C VAL A 297 -0.39 18.14 7.80
N PHE A 298 -0.59 16.84 7.67
CA PHE A 298 0.49 15.90 7.34
C PHE A 298 0.93 16.01 5.88
N ALA A 299 0.03 16.32 4.95
CA ALA A 299 0.38 16.61 3.57
C ALA A 299 1.33 17.81 3.46
N PHE A 300 1.03 18.91 4.17
CA PHE A 300 1.92 20.07 4.23
C PHE A 300 3.21 19.79 5.03
N ALA A 301 3.16 18.94 6.05
CA ALA A 301 4.37 18.49 6.74
C ALA A 301 5.32 17.74 5.79
N SER A 302 4.80 16.95 4.84
CA SER A 302 5.59 16.30 3.80
C SER A 302 6.30 17.30 2.88
N VAL A 303 5.66 18.45 2.58
CA VAL A 303 6.32 19.56 1.85
C VAL A 303 7.48 20.14 2.69
N GLY A 304 7.26 20.32 3.99
CA GLY A 304 8.32 20.77 4.92
C GLY A 304 9.51 19.80 4.97
N LEU A 305 9.25 18.48 4.93
CA LEU A 305 10.31 17.47 4.87
C LEU A 305 11.10 17.54 3.56
N GLN A 306 10.45 17.82 2.43
CA GLN A 306 11.13 18.01 1.16
C GLN A 306 11.94 19.32 1.11
N PHE A 307 11.48 20.38 1.77
CA PHE A 307 12.26 21.61 1.93
C PHE A 307 13.53 21.36 2.74
N TRP A 308 13.42 20.58 3.83
CA TRP A 308 14.59 20.16 4.61
C TRP A 308 15.48 19.16 3.87
N ASN A 309 14.87 18.32 3.01
CA ASN A 309 15.53 17.31 2.16
C ASN A 309 16.53 16.41 2.91
N PRO A 310 16.11 15.70 3.97
CA PRO A 310 17.00 14.79 4.67
C PRO A 310 17.39 13.62 3.76
N PRO A 311 18.67 13.16 3.81
CA PRO A 311 19.11 12.05 2.99
C PRO A 311 18.30 10.77 3.31
N GLY A 312 17.90 10.02 2.29
CA GLY A 312 17.15 8.77 2.44
C GLY A 312 15.67 8.94 2.81
N LEU A 313 15.06 10.13 2.65
CA LEU A 313 13.65 10.38 2.98
C LEU A 313 12.71 9.37 2.32
N LEU A 314 12.85 9.13 1.02
CA LEU A 314 11.96 8.22 0.29
C LEU A 314 12.11 6.77 0.77
N ALA A 315 13.34 6.31 0.99
CA ALA A 315 13.61 4.98 1.54
C ALA A 315 13.04 4.82 2.96
N PHE A 316 13.15 5.87 3.79
CA PHE A 316 12.54 5.89 5.12
C PHE A 316 11.01 5.72 5.03
N LEU A 317 10.35 6.47 4.16
CA LEU A 317 8.89 6.39 3.98
C LEU A 317 8.46 5.00 3.50
N PHE A 318 9.14 4.43 2.51
CA PHE A 318 8.84 3.08 2.01
C PHE A 318 9.00 2.01 3.09
N ASN A 319 10.09 2.07 3.85
CA ASN A 319 10.35 1.11 4.90
C ASN A 319 9.35 1.23 6.06
N ALA A 320 8.93 2.46 6.41
CA ALA A 320 7.91 2.68 7.43
C ALA A 320 6.56 2.05 7.03
N VAL A 321 6.16 2.19 5.77
CA VAL A 321 4.94 1.55 5.23
C VAL A 321 5.06 0.03 5.29
N GLY A 322 6.19 -0.54 4.81
CA GLY A 322 6.43 -1.99 4.86
C GLY A 322 6.35 -2.57 6.27
N GLY A 323 6.93 -1.87 7.24
CA GLY A 323 6.86 -2.26 8.65
C GLY A 323 5.42 -2.25 9.21
N CYS A 324 4.62 -1.24 8.88
CA CYS A 324 3.20 -1.18 9.27
C CYS A 324 2.39 -2.33 8.64
N LEU A 325 2.62 -2.62 7.36
CA LEU A 325 1.93 -3.70 6.65
C LEU A 325 2.20 -5.07 7.27
N LEU A 326 3.43 -5.35 7.70
CA LEU A 326 3.74 -6.60 8.40
C LEU A 326 2.90 -6.77 9.68
N VAL A 327 2.74 -5.70 10.46
CA VAL A 327 1.89 -5.73 11.65
C VAL A 327 0.43 -5.94 11.26
N ILE A 328 -0.08 -5.20 10.28
CA ILE A 328 -1.47 -5.30 9.80
C ILE A 328 -1.75 -6.71 9.28
N TRP A 329 -0.88 -7.26 8.42
CA TRP A 329 -1.05 -8.61 7.87
C TRP A 329 -1.02 -9.69 8.95
N SER A 330 -0.13 -9.53 9.95
CA SER A 330 -0.09 -10.43 11.09
C SER A 330 -1.40 -10.42 11.89
N PHE A 331 -1.99 -9.24 12.08
CA PHE A 331 -3.29 -9.11 12.75
C PHE A 331 -4.45 -9.64 11.91
N ILE A 332 -4.43 -9.48 10.58
CA ILE A 332 -5.43 -10.09 9.69
C ILE A 332 -5.41 -11.62 9.85
N VAL A 333 -4.22 -12.23 9.76
CA VAL A 333 -4.07 -13.69 9.91
C VAL A 333 -4.50 -14.16 11.29
N ALA A 334 -4.07 -13.47 12.36
CA ALA A 334 -4.43 -13.81 13.73
C ALA A 334 -5.95 -13.67 13.97
N SER A 335 -6.57 -12.62 13.42
CA SER A 335 -8.02 -12.41 13.47
C SER A 335 -8.77 -13.53 12.73
N PHE A 336 -8.30 -13.89 11.55
CA PHE A 336 -8.86 -14.98 10.77
C PHE A 336 -8.82 -16.32 11.52
N ILE A 337 -7.67 -16.70 12.08
CA ILE A 337 -7.51 -17.93 12.86
C ILE A 337 -8.53 -17.99 14.00
N LYS A 338 -8.82 -16.85 14.63
CA LYS A 338 -9.76 -16.78 15.76
C LYS A 338 -11.23 -16.70 15.33
N LEU A 339 -11.54 -15.99 14.24
CA LEU A 339 -12.91 -15.75 13.81
C LEU A 339 -13.47 -16.85 12.90
N HIS A 340 -12.65 -17.51 12.07
CA HIS A 340 -13.10 -18.52 11.13
C HIS A 340 -13.93 -19.65 11.80
N PRO A 341 -13.50 -20.25 12.95
CA PRO A 341 -14.33 -21.24 13.63
C PRO A 341 -15.70 -20.69 14.05
N VAL A 342 -15.75 -19.44 14.54
CA VAL A 342 -16.99 -18.78 14.95
C VAL A 342 -17.92 -18.54 13.75
N LEU A 343 -17.37 -18.07 12.64
CA LEU A 343 -18.14 -17.84 11.41
C LEU A 343 -18.69 -19.15 10.85
N ARG A 344 -17.88 -20.22 10.88
CA ARG A 344 -18.30 -21.56 10.45
C ARG A 344 -19.43 -22.12 11.34
N ASP A 345 -19.27 -22.04 12.64
CA ASP A 345 -20.22 -22.60 13.61
C ASP A 345 -21.54 -21.80 13.60
N ASN A 346 -21.52 -20.53 13.23
CA ASN A 346 -22.72 -19.71 13.03
C ASN A 346 -23.36 -19.88 11.64
N GLY A 347 -22.72 -20.60 10.70
CA GLY A 347 -23.22 -20.74 9.33
C GLY A 347 -23.09 -19.46 8.49
N GLU A 348 -22.18 -18.56 8.84
CA GLU A 348 -21.96 -17.26 8.17
C GLU A 348 -20.94 -17.34 7.01
N LEU A 349 -20.30 -18.50 6.78
CA LEU A 349 -19.35 -18.67 5.69
C LEU A 349 -20.05 -18.52 4.32
N THR A 350 -19.36 -17.84 3.40
CA THR A 350 -19.84 -17.55 2.04
C THR A 350 -19.10 -18.42 1.01
N GLU A 351 -19.24 -18.09 -0.28
CA GLU A 351 -18.56 -18.79 -1.38
C GLU A 351 -17.02 -18.70 -1.36
N ILE A 352 -16.45 -17.70 -0.65
CA ILE A 352 -15.01 -17.59 -0.47
C ILE A 352 -14.58 -18.43 0.72
N HIS A 353 -13.76 -19.42 0.45
CA HIS A 353 -13.13 -20.23 1.49
C HIS A 353 -11.62 -20.25 1.32
N VAL A 354 -10.90 -20.04 2.43
CA VAL A 354 -9.46 -20.21 2.46
C VAL A 354 -9.15 -21.71 2.33
N PRO A 355 -8.43 -22.15 1.28
CA PRO A 355 -8.08 -23.55 1.13
C PRO A 355 -7.15 -24.00 2.24
N GLY A 356 -7.25 -25.27 2.65
CA GLY A 356 -6.29 -25.88 3.59
C GLY A 356 -6.41 -25.41 5.04
N PHE A 357 -7.55 -24.88 5.47
CA PHE A 357 -7.79 -24.67 6.91
C PHE A 357 -7.76 -26.00 7.68
N PRO A 358 -7.14 -26.09 8.88
CA PRO A 358 -6.52 -25.00 9.65
C PRO A 358 -5.05 -24.72 9.33
N TRP A 359 -4.39 -25.49 8.48
CA TRP A 359 -2.93 -25.48 8.31
C TRP A 359 -2.41 -24.22 7.63
N LEU A 360 -3.05 -23.79 6.52
CA LEU A 360 -2.57 -22.70 5.71
C LEU A 360 -2.49 -21.36 6.45
N PRO A 361 -3.46 -20.95 7.29
CA PRO A 361 -3.34 -19.76 8.14
C PRO A 361 -2.15 -19.81 9.10
N TRP A 362 -1.88 -20.97 9.71
CA TRP A 362 -0.73 -21.15 10.61
C TRP A 362 0.61 -21.09 9.85
N VAL A 363 0.66 -21.68 8.65
CA VAL A 363 1.85 -21.57 7.77
C VAL A 363 2.07 -20.11 7.39
N THR A 364 1.01 -19.37 7.04
CA THR A 364 1.11 -17.94 6.71
C THR A 364 1.58 -17.12 7.93
N ALA A 365 1.06 -17.41 9.12
CA ALA A 365 1.49 -16.76 10.36
C ALA A 365 2.98 -17.04 10.64
N ALA A 366 3.41 -18.30 10.51
CA ALA A 366 4.83 -18.68 10.68
C ALA A 366 5.72 -18.01 9.63
N ALA A 367 5.28 -17.90 8.37
CA ALA A 367 6.01 -17.22 7.32
C ALA A 367 6.16 -15.72 7.61
N LEU A 368 5.09 -15.01 8.04
CA LEU A 368 5.16 -13.61 8.45
C LEU A 368 6.09 -13.41 9.65
N ALA A 369 6.03 -14.28 10.66
CA ALA A 369 6.94 -14.25 11.80
C ALA A 369 8.39 -14.49 11.36
N GLY A 370 8.63 -15.48 10.49
CA GLY A 370 9.94 -15.76 9.92
C GLY A 370 10.51 -14.58 9.12
N LEU A 371 9.68 -13.91 8.31
CA LEU A 371 10.07 -12.68 7.60
C LEU A 371 10.43 -11.55 8.58
N THR A 372 9.60 -11.33 9.59
CA THR A 372 9.87 -10.31 10.62
C THR A 372 11.19 -10.60 11.34
N LEU A 373 11.45 -11.86 11.69
CA LEU A 373 12.72 -12.27 12.29
C LEU A 373 13.90 -12.05 11.34
N LEU A 374 13.73 -12.41 10.05
CA LEU A 374 14.77 -12.22 9.05
C LEU A 374 15.14 -10.73 8.90
N MET A 375 14.16 -9.83 8.92
CA MET A 375 14.38 -8.38 8.86
C MET A 375 15.14 -7.81 10.06
N LEU A 376 15.13 -8.49 11.22
CA LEU A 376 15.90 -8.05 12.38
C LEU A 376 17.42 -8.25 12.20
N PHE A 377 17.85 -9.03 11.22
CA PHE A 377 19.28 -9.23 10.91
C PHE A 377 19.85 -8.13 10.00
N ASP A 378 19.00 -7.41 9.25
CA ASP A 378 19.43 -6.24 8.47
C ASP A 378 19.31 -4.95 9.31
N PRO A 379 20.38 -4.13 9.49
CA PRO A 379 20.33 -2.95 10.35
C PRO A 379 19.27 -1.91 9.92
N ALA A 380 19.07 -1.69 8.64
CA ALA A 380 18.10 -0.72 8.13
C ALA A 380 16.66 -1.20 8.36
N ALA A 381 16.34 -2.44 7.97
CA ALA A 381 15.04 -3.05 8.18
C ALA A 381 14.72 -3.23 9.67
N ARG A 382 15.71 -3.63 10.48
CA ARG A 382 15.58 -3.78 11.93
C ARG A 382 15.11 -2.50 12.61
N ASN A 383 15.74 -1.37 12.30
CA ASN A 383 15.36 -0.09 12.91
C ASN A 383 13.91 0.28 12.59
N GLN A 384 13.45 0.00 11.37
CA GLN A 384 12.07 0.27 10.97
C GLN A 384 11.08 -0.68 11.66
N VAL A 385 11.36 -1.99 11.69
CA VAL A 385 10.52 -2.97 12.39
C VAL A 385 10.40 -2.61 13.86
N ILE A 386 11.52 -2.29 14.54
CA ILE A 386 11.52 -1.88 15.95
C ILE A 386 10.69 -0.60 16.13
N SER A 387 10.85 0.42 15.27
CA SER A 387 10.10 1.67 15.37
C SER A 387 8.60 1.46 15.25
N VAL A 388 8.17 0.60 14.31
CA VAL A 388 6.73 0.27 14.14
C VAL A 388 6.21 -0.56 15.32
N LEU A 389 6.99 -1.48 15.86
CA LEU A 389 6.61 -2.22 17.06
C LEU A 389 6.49 -1.32 18.30
N ILE A 390 7.38 -0.33 18.44
CA ILE A 390 7.26 0.70 19.48
C ILE A 390 5.99 1.52 19.28
N LEU A 391 5.71 1.97 18.04
CA LEU A 391 4.46 2.66 17.72
C LEU A 391 3.24 1.82 18.09
N ALA A 392 3.24 0.53 17.72
CA ALA A 392 2.17 -0.40 18.06
C ALA A 392 1.99 -0.53 19.58
N ALA A 393 3.09 -0.70 20.34
CA ALA A 393 3.06 -0.79 21.79
C ALA A 393 2.51 0.51 22.43
N VAL A 394 2.92 1.68 21.95
CA VAL A 394 2.39 2.97 22.41
C VAL A 394 0.90 3.07 22.14
N LEU A 395 0.43 2.69 20.95
CA LEU A 395 -1.00 2.71 20.60
C LEU A 395 -1.81 1.73 21.45
N VAL A 396 -1.26 0.55 21.74
CA VAL A 396 -1.88 -0.40 22.68
C VAL A 396 -2.04 0.24 24.06
N ILE A 397 -1.00 0.85 24.61
CA ILE A 397 -1.07 1.55 25.91
C ILE A 397 -2.12 2.67 25.86
N LEU A 398 -2.10 3.49 24.80
CA LEU A 398 -3.07 4.58 24.63
C LEU A 398 -4.51 4.08 24.56
N SER A 399 -4.76 2.91 23.97
CA SER A 399 -6.09 2.31 23.91
C SER A 399 -6.71 1.98 25.27
N PHE A 400 -5.87 1.77 26.30
CA PHE A 400 -6.29 1.52 27.68
C PHE A 400 -6.39 2.82 28.51
N VAL A 401 -5.62 3.84 28.17
CA VAL A 401 -5.56 5.11 28.90
C VAL A 401 -6.62 6.09 28.43
N LEU A 402 -6.88 6.15 27.11
CA LEU A 402 -7.86 7.05 26.56
C LEU A 402 -9.27 6.59 26.92
N PRO A 403 -10.16 7.53 27.37
CA PRO A 403 -11.51 7.17 27.75
C PRO A 403 -12.30 6.71 26.51
N THR A 404 -12.66 5.44 26.50
CA THR A 404 -13.62 4.91 25.54
C THR A 404 -14.99 5.42 25.88
N GLY A 405 -15.76 5.93 24.92
CA GLY A 405 -17.13 6.44 25.15
C GLY A 405 -18.09 5.45 25.83
N GLN A 406 -17.79 4.16 25.83
CA GLN A 406 -18.52 3.13 26.58
C GLN A 406 -18.42 3.27 28.11
N ARG A 407 -17.37 3.89 28.66
CA ARG A 407 -17.26 4.12 30.10
C ARG A 407 -18.07 5.33 30.58
N ALA A 408 -18.44 6.23 29.70
CA ALA A 408 -19.28 7.39 30.05
C ALA A 408 -20.76 7.02 30.20
N GLY A 409 -21.24 5.96 29.55
CA GLY A 409 -22.64 5.48 29.67
C GLY A 409 -22.91 4.58 30.89
N ALA A 410 -21.85 3.99 31.49
CA ALA A 410 -21.99 3.14 32.68
C ALA A 410 -21.91 3.90 34.02
N ARG A 411 -21.81 5.24 33.98
CA ARG A 411 -21.77 6.12 35.13
C ARG A 411 -23.00 7.08 35.22
N LYS A 412 -24.08 6.80 34.48
CA LYS A 412 -25.36 7.50 34.65
C LYS A 412 -26.46 6.53 35.09
#